data_e5baa5175d4f456d9d2b437bb71a4b5c
#
_entry.id   e5baa5175d4f456d9d2b437bb71a4b5c
#
_cell.length_a   1.000
_cell.length_b   1.000
_cell.length_c   1.000
_cell.angle_alpha   90.00
_cell.angle_beta   90.00
_cell.angle_gamma   90.00
#
_symmetry.space_group_name_H-M   'P 1'
#
loop_
_entity.id
_entity.type
_entity.pdbx_description
1 polymer ?
#
loop_
_entity_poly.entity_id
_entity_poly.type
_entity_poly.pdbx_seq_one_letter_code
_entity_poly.pdbx_strand_id
1 'polypeptide(L)'
;MSNLSQRFNNLSLYKKILLILSTTLLFVFFAFVVGIQLLSQYYARELYTSNAQSLNYVSSFVSARMETVESGSARILSDTIIQTNLTDIMDAPTSIRNAQRKQTIYQALYPYIFDDDYIKSISLILPDDTLICMGNTSDLDAFPLEELAENAAACQGRASWSAPASPGNTIVLYRDIRQLRHLTLDHLAYLYIVIDLDQLISDALENAGYSLSTHSRFILFAGNAQFYPQETYHPEQYSSLLQSLNHGSSHYSILSIDKRKTFVIQGDFPRTGWNYLYFQDYDPLFSAIHTVLIRMILFSAVVVMIALFLALLLLRRILHHLDLLVEKIRRFGQGLPDPEDTAHYDYSLRT
;
A
#
# COMPACT_ATOMS: atom_id res chain seq x y z
N MET A 1 6.43 10.06 -52.31
CA MET A 1 7.26 8.86 -52.14
C MET A 1 8.40 8.69 -53.16
N SER A 2 8.38 9.38 -54.30
CA SER A 2 9.39 9.20 -55.38
C SER A 2 10.78 9.78 -55.04
N ASN A 3 10.89 10.86 -54.30
CA ASN A 3 12.17 11.54 -54.01
C ASN A 3 13.11 10.79 -53.06
N LEU A 4 12.58 10.01 -52.11
CA LEU A 4 13.37 9.17 -51.18
C LEU A 4 13.97 7.95 -51.86
N SER A 5 13.21 7.31 -52.75
CA SER A 5 13.67 6.15 -53.53
C SER A 5 14.77 6.53 -54.49
N GLN A 6 14.66 7.69 -55.19
CA GLN A 6 15.71 8.19 -56.09
C GLN A 6 16.99 8.59 -55.35
N ARG A 7 16.89 9.22 -54.17
CA ARG A 7 18.06 9.54 -53.33
C ARG A 7 18.75 8.27 -52.81
N PHE A 8 17.98 7.25 -52.45
CA PHE A 8 18.54 5.95 -52.01
C PHE A 8 19.27 5.26 -53.14
N ASN A 9 18.73 5.29 -54.39
CA ASN A 9 19.37 4.64 -55.53
C ASN A 9 20.71 5.28 -55.92
N ASN A 10 20.91 6.55 -55.67
CA ASN A 10 22.16 7.28 -55.99
C ASN A 10 23.25 7.13 -54.93
N LEU A 11 23.01 6.43 -53.81
CA LEU A 11 24.00 6.20 -52.76
C LEU A 11 24.95 5.06 -53.18
N SER A 12 26.25 5.20 -52.80
CA SER A 12 27.21 4.09 -52.96
C SER A 12 26.73 2.85 -52.18
N LEU A 13 27.12 1.66 -52.61
CA LEU A 13 26.73 0.41 -51.96
C LEU A 13 27.01 0.41 -50.45
N TYR A 14 28.15 0.97 -50.07
CA TYR A 14 28.55 1.19 -48.66
C TYR A 14 27.49 1.97 -47.87
N LYS A 15 27.07 3.09 -48.41
CA LYS A 15 26.09 3.99 -47.74
C LYS A 15 24.71 3.32 -47.67
N LYS A 16 24.31 2.51 -48.63
CA LYS A 16 23.06 1.73 -48.61
C LYS A 16 23.04 0.70 -47.49
N ILE A 17 24.10 -0.12 -47.40
CA ILE A 17 24.22 -1.15 -46.38
C ILE A 17 24.30 -0.51 -45.00
N LEU A 18 25.05 0.56 -44.81
CA LEU A 18 25.15 1.30 -43.55
C LEU A 18 23.81 1.86 -43.13
N LEU A 19 23.03 2.42 -44.06
CA LEU A 19 21.72 3.01 -43.77
C LEU A 19 20.72 1.93 -43.33
N ILE A 20 20.68 0.77 -44.03
CA ILE A 20 19.82 -0.34 -43.66
C ILE A 20 20.18 -0.84 -42.25
N LEU A 21 21.47 -1.07 -41.99
CA LEU A 21 21.96 -1.59 -40.73
C LEU A 21 21.65 -0.62 -39.59
N SER A 22 21.89 0.70 -39.79
CA SER A 22 21.59 1.72 -38.81
C SER A 22 20.10 1.81 -38.52
N THR A 23 19.25 1.69 -39.54
CA THR A 23 17.79 1.73 -39.40
C THR A 23 17.26 0.51 -38.64
N THR A 24 17.76 -0.68 -38.95
CA THR A 24 17.36 -1.90 -38.22
C THR A 24 17.80 -1.87 -36.77
N LEU A 25 19.01 -1.37 -36.49
CA LEU A 25 19.52 -1.24 -35.12
C LEU A 25 18.72 -0.22 -34.30
N LEU A 26 18.38 0.90 -34.92
CA LEU A 26 17.52 1.94 -34.30
C LEU A 26 16.12 1.41 -34.01
N PHE A 27 15.55 0.62 -34.92
CA PHE A 27 14.25 0.00 -34.71
C PHE A 27 14.27 -1.00 -33.53
N VAL A 28 15.31 -1.85 -33.44
CA VAL A 28 15.48 -2.78 -32.32
C VAL A 28 15.64 -2.02 -30.99
N PHE A 29 16.42 -0.95 -30.97
CA PHE A 29 16.56 -0.09 -29.79
C PHE A 29 15.23 0.52 -29.38
N PHE A 30 14.46 1.06 -30.33
CA PHE A 30 13.15 1.64 -30.06
C PHE A 30 12.17 0.59 -29.51
N ALA A 31 12.12 -0.61 -30.11
CA ALA A 31 11.29 -1.71 -29.65
C ALA A 31 11.66 -2.13 -28.21
N PHE A 32 12.94 -2.13 -27.88
CA PHE A 32 13.43 -2.41 -26.51
C PHE A 32 13.00 -1.34 -25.51
N VAL A 33 13.09 -0.06 -25.86
CA VAL A 33 12.64 1.05 -24.99
C VAL A 33 11.14 0.99 -24.74
N VAL A 34 10.35 0.69 -25.78
CA VAL A 34 8.89 0.50 -25.64
C VAL A 34 8.59 -0.71 -24.74
N GLY A 35 9.30 -1.82 -24.92
CA GLY A 35 9.16 -3.00 -24.06
C GLY A 35 9.44 -2.70 -22.58
N ILE A 36 10.48 -1.93 -22.29
CA ILE A 36 10.80 -1.48 -20.93
C ILE A 36 9.67 -0.61 -20.36
N GLN A 37 9.10 0.32 -21.14
CA GLN A 37 7.99 1.17 -20.67
C GLN A 37 6.74 0.34 -20.34
N LEU A 38 6.40 -0.63 -21.20
CA LEU A 38 5.27 -1.54 -20.94
C LEU A 38 5.51 -2.39 -19.68
N LEU A 39 6.72 -2.90 -19.50
CA LEU A 39 7.12 -3.68 -18.33
C LEU A 39 7.01 -2.83 -17.05
N SER A 40 7.46 -1.57 -17.09
CA SER A 40 7.35 -0.63 -15.98
C SER A 40 5.89 -0.38 -15.58
N GLN A 41 4.99 -0.20 -16.56
CA GLN A 41 3.56 -0.04 -16.28
C GLN A 41 2.95 -1.31 -15.69
N TYR A 42 3.34 -2.49 -16.18
CA TYR A 42 2.90 -3.77 -15.63
C TYR A 42 3.34 -3.95 -14.18
N TYR A 43 4.62 -3.69 -13.87
CA TYR A 43 5.12 -3.77 -12.49
C TYR A 43 4.44 -2.76 -11.55
N ALA A 44 4.19 -1.54 -12.01
CA ALA A 44 3.46 -0.55 -11.22
C ALA A 44 2.04 -1.04 -10.87
N ARG A 45 1.36 -1.68 -11.81
CA ARG A 45 0.03 -2.25 -11.59
C ARG A 45 0.06 -3.45 -10.65
N GLU A 46 1.03 -4.34 -10.80
CA GLU A 46 1.19 -5.53 -9.94
C GLU A 46 1.51 -5.14 -8.49
N LEU A 47 2.43 -4.20 -8.31
CA LEU A 47 2.76 -3.65 -7.01
C LEU A 47 1.54 -3.03 -6.33
N TYR A 48 0.72 -2.33 -7.11
CA TYR A 48 -0.54 -1.78 -6.63
C TYR A 48 -1.50 -2.88 -6.17
N THR A 49 -1.72 -3.91 -6.98
CA THR A 49 -2.64 -5.00 -6.65
C THR A 49 -2.19 -5.73 -5.38
N SER A 50 -0.89 -5.95 -5.23
CA SER A 50 -0.29 -6.54 -4.04
C SER A 50 -0.52 -5.68 -2.79
N ASN A 51 -0.28 -4.36 -2.89
CA ASN A 51 -0.50 -3.44 -1.77
C ASN A 51 -1.99 -3.35 -1.38
N ALA A 52 -2.90 -3.31 -2.36
CA ALA A 52 -4.33 -3.30 -2.09
C ALA A 52 -4.80 -4.59 -1.38
N GLN A 53 -4.26 -5.75 -1.77
CA GLN A 53 -4.55 -7.01 -1.10
C GLN A 53 -4.05 -7.02 0.36
N SER A 54 -2.85 -6.52 0.60
CA SER A 54 -2.29 -6.42 1.95
C SER A 54 -3.10 -5.46 2.83
N LEU A 55 -3.59 -4.33 2.28
CA LEU A 55 -4.45 -3.41 3.04
C LEU A 55 -5.85 -3.99 3.30
N ASN A 56 -6.38 -4.81 2.40
CA ASN A 56 -7.60 -5.57 2.66
C ASN A 56 -7.39 -6.56 3.83
N TYR A 57 -6.18 -7.13 3.98
CA TYR A 57 -5.84 -7.93 5.14
C TYR A 57 -5.87 -7.09 6.43
N VAL A 58 -5.32 -5.86 6.41
CA VAL A 58 -5.38 -4.94 7.58
C VAL A 58 -6.83 -4.68 7.98
N SER A 59 -7.71 -4.33 7.03
CA SER A 59 -9.14 -4.11 7.28
C SER A 59 -9.82 -5.37 7.86
N SER A 60 -9.51 -6.53 7.31
CA SER A 60 -10.05 -7.80 7.78
C SER A 60 -9.54 -8.16 9.18
N PHE A 61 -8.26 -7.93 9.47
CA PHE A 61 -7.67 -8.17 10.78
C PHE A 61 -8.32 -7.30 11.87
N VAL A 62 -8.42 -5.99 11.62
CA VAL A 62 -9.07 -5.05 12.52
C VAL A 62 -10.55 -5.43 12.74
N SER A 63 -11.27 -5.73 11.67
CA SER A 63 -12.67 -6.16 11.75
C SER A 63 -12.86 -7.45 12.55
N ALA A 64 -11.97 -8.43 12.39
CA ALA A 64 -12.00 -9.68 13.16
C ALA A 64 -11.72 -9.44 14.65
N ARG A 65 -10.81 -8.52 14.98
CA ARG A 65 -10.54 -8.15 16.37
C ARG A 65 -11.73 -7.41 17.00
N MET A 66 -12.33 -6.46 16.28
CA MET A 66 -13.57 -5.82 16.71
C MET A 66 -14.68 -6.84 16.98
N GLU A 67 -14.83 -7.86 16.14
CA GLU A 67 -15.79 -8.96 16.35
C GLU A 67 -15.48 -9.79 17.60
N THR A 68 -14.22 -10.02 17.89
CA THR A 68 -13.79 -10.71 19.12
C THR A 68 -14.22 -9.91 20.35
N VAL A 69 -13.98 -8.59 20.34
CA VAL A 69 -14.39 -7.72 21.46
C VAL A 69 -15.91 -7.62 21.59
N GLU A 70 -16.65 -7.52 20.47
CA GLU A 70 -18.12 -7.59 20.48
C GLU A 70 -18.64 -8.89 21.13
N SER A 71 -18.02 -10.02 20.78
CA SER A 71 -18.34 -11.32 21.35
C SER A 71 -17.99 -11.39 22.84
N GLY A 72 -16.86 -10.81 23.24
CA GLY A 72 -16.47 -10.62 24.64
C GLY A 72 -17.48 -9.79 25.40
N SER A 73 -17.91 -8.66 24.82
CA SER A 73 -18.93 -7.79 25.42
C SER A 73 -20.30 -8.49 25.60
N ALA A 74 -20.64 -9.40 24.67
CA ALA A 74 -21.87 -10.20 24.78
C ALA A 74 -21.77 -11.24 25.92
N ARG A 75 -20.59 -11.80 26.13
CA ARG A 75 -20.35 -12.69 27.30
C ARG A 75 -20.43 -11.93 28.61
N ILE A 76 -19.86 -10.73 28.70
CA ILE A 76 -19.99 -9.86 29.87
C ILE A 76 -21.46 -9.54 30.16
N LEU A 77 -22.23 -9.19 29.13
CA LEU A 77 -23.68 -8.92 29.27
C LEU A 77 -24.44 -10.13 29.84
N SER A 78 -24.10 -11.36 29.45
CA SER A 78 -24.80 -12.56 29.88
C SER A 78 -24.15 -13.27 31.10
N ASP A 79 -23.05 -12.73 31.63
CA ASP A 79 -22.36 -13.33 32.78
C ASP A 79 -23.24 -13.27 34.02
N THR A 80 -23.50 -14.45 34.60
CA THR A 80 -24.40 -14.58 35.77
C THR A 80 -23.86 -13.86 37.00
N ILE A 81 -22.54 -13.82 37.19
CA ILE A 81 -21.92 -13.14 38.33
C ILE A 81 -22.11 -11.63 38.19
N ILE A 82 -21.83 -11.09 37.01
CA ILE A 82 -21.99 -9.66 36.70
C ILE A 82 -23.46 -9.27 36.82
N GLN A 83 -24.36 -10.01 36.16
CA GLN A 83 -25.82 -9.78 36.21
C GLN A 83 -26.36 -9.77 37.63
N THR A 84 -26.01 -10.78 38.46
CA THR A 84 -26.50 -10.89 39.83
C THR A 84 -26.01 -9.75 40.69
N ASN A 85 -24.71 -9.43 40.61
CA ASN A 85 -24.15 -8.38 41.46
C ASN A 85 -24.63 -6.97 41.05
N LEU A 86 -24.80 -6.72 39.73
CA LEU A 86 -25.39 -5.44 39.26
C LEU A 86 -26.83 -5.29 39.74
N THR A 87 -27.67 -6.33 39.56
CA THR A 87 -29.06 -6.32 40.06
C THR A 87 -29.12 -6.08 41.57
N ASP A 88 -28.31 -6.79 42.36
CA ASP A 88 -28.27 -6.61 43.83
C ASP A 88 -27.79 -5.23 44.27
N ILE A 89 -26.90 -4.57 43.48
CA ILE A 89 -26.49 -3.18 43.76
C ILE A 89 -27.65 -2.24 43.48
N MET A 90 -28.37 -2.45 42.38
CA MET A 90 -29.52 -1.62 42.02
C MET A 90 -30.67 -1.76 43.02
N ASP A 91 -30.97 -2.98 43.49
CA ASP A 91 -32.03 -3.23 44.46
C ASP A 91 -31.71 -2.67 45.85
N ALA A 92 -30.44 -2.55 46.20
CA ALA A 92 -30.01 -2.07 47.50
C ALA A 92 -28.80 -1.09 47.40
N PRO A 93 -28.97 0.13 46.85
CA PRO A 93 -27.86 1.05 46.55
C PRO A 93 -27.07 1.48 47.79
N THR A 94 -27.68 1.54 48.96
CA THR A 94 -27.04 1.95 50.23
C THR A 94 -26.43 0.79 51.03
N SER A 95 -26.42 -0.43 50.45
CA SER A 95 -25.95 -1.61 51.18
C SER A 95 -24.44 -1.57 51.42
N ILE A 96 -24.00 -1.89 52.63
CA ILE A 96 -22.59 -2.06 53.03
C ILE A 96 -21.92 -3.15 52.18
N ARG A 97 -22.66 -4.13 51.65
CA ARG A 97 -22.17 -5.21 50.81
C ARG A 97 -21.81 -4.77 49.39
N ASN A 98 -22.17 -3.58 48.96
CA ASN A 98 -21.92 -3.11 47.58
C ASN A 98 -20.43 -3.03 47.26
N ALA A 99 -19.57 -2.72 48.25
CA ALA A 99 -18.12 -2.77 48.07
C ALA A 99 -17.64 -4.20 47.67
N GLN A 100 -18.18 -5.22 48.35
CA GLN A 100 -17.86 -6.63 48.03
C GLN A 100 -18.42 -7.04 46.67
N ARG A 101 -19.64 -6.61 46.34
CA ARG A 101 -20.26 -6.88 45.04
C ARG A 101 -19.45 -6.27 43.87
N LYS A 102 -19.02 -5.01 44.04
CA LYS A 102 -18.12 -4.34 43.07
C LYS A 102 -16.82 -5.14 42.90
N GLN A 103 -16.22 -5.61 44.00
CA GLN A 103 -15.01 -6.43 43.97
C GLN A 103 -15.24 -7.75 43.20
N THR A 104 -16.41 -8.38 43.36
CA THR A 104 -16.78 -9.58 42.62
C THR A 104 -16.94 -9.30 41.14
N ILE A 105 -17.52 -8.15 40.74
CA ILE A 105 -17.59 -7.71 39.33
C ILE A 105 -16.19 -7.50 38.75
N TYR A 106 -15.27 -6.83 39.47
CA TYR A 106 -13.89 -6.67 39.07
C TYR A 106 -13.22 -8.03 38.77
N GLN A 107 -13.40 -9.01 39.65
CA GLN A 107 -12.85 -10.34 39.45
C GLN A 107 -13.45 -11.05 38.22
N ALA A 108 -14.71 -10.82 37.94
CA ALA A 108 -15.39 -11.39 36.77
C ALA A 108 -14.96 -10.69 35.45
N LEU A 109 -14.60 -9.40 35.51
CA LEU A 109 -14.10 -8.66 34.34
C LEU A 109 -12.62 -8.92 34.04
N TYR A 110 -11.84 -9.35 35.03
CA TYR A 110 -10.39 -9.54 34.91
C TYR A 110 -9.95 -10.40 33.71
N PRO A 111 -10.57 -11.58 33.43
CA PRO A 111 -10.18 -12.41 32.30
C PRO A 111 -10.32 -11.68 30.95
N TYR A 112 -11.32 -10.85 30.80
CA TYR A 112 -11.60 -10.16 29.51
C TYR A 112 -10.56 -9.11 29.15
N ILE A 113 -9.93 -8.46 30.13
CA ILE A 113 -8.87 -7.49 29.89
C ILE A 113 -7.50 -8.17 29.75
N PHE A 114 -7.31 -9.31 30.40
CA PHE A 114 -6.03 -10.01 30.42
C PHE A 114 -5.84 -10.93 29.21
N ASP A 115 -6.94 -11.40 28.61
CA ASP A 115 -6.92 -12.29 27.47
C ASP A 115 -6.81 -11.55 26.11
N ASP A 116 -6.92 -10.21 26.10
CA ASP A 116 -6.86 -9.41 24.88
C ASP A 116 -5.99 -8.17 25.07
N ASP A 117 -4.79 -8.22 24.48
CA ASP A 117 -3.76 -7.17 24.59
C ASP A 117 -4.19 -5.80 24.05
N TYR A 118 -5.27 -5.75 23.25
CA TYR A 118 -5.78 -4.51 22.69
C TYR A 118 -6.76 -3.79 23.61
N ILE A 119 -7.30 -4.44 24.64
CA ILE A 119 -8.25 -3.83 25.58
C ILE A 119 -7.48 -3.02 26.63
N LYS A 120 -7.66 -1.69 26.63
CA LYS A 120 -7.07 -0.78 27.62
C LYS A 120 -7.87 -0.71 28.90
N SER A 121 -9.19 -0.63 28.76
CA SER A 121 -10.08 -0.57 29.92
C SER A 121 -11.46 -1.11 29.62
N ILE A 122 -12.11 -1.64 30.66
CA ILE A 122 -13.51 -2.08 30.68
C ILE A 122 -14.21 -1.33 31.79
N SER A 123 -15.25 -0.59 31.48
CA SER A 123 -15.97 0.26 32.42
C SER A 123 -17.46 -0.03 32.39
N LEU A 124 -18.05 -0.10 33.56
CA LEU A 124 -19.49 -0.15 33.79
C LEU A 124 -19.92 1.13 34.51
N ILE A 125 -20.84 1.89 33.92
CA ILE A 125 -21.43 3.05 34.52
C ILE A 125 -22.88 2.71 34.88
N LEU A 126 -23.20 2.75 36.19
CA LEU A 126 -24.52 2.47 36.71
C LEU A 126 -25.41 3.70 36.62
N PRO A 127 -26.73 3.58 36.77
CA PRO A 127 -27.69 4.71 36.70
C PRO A 127 -27.47 5.79 37.82
N ASP A 128 -26.76 5.45 38.89
CA ASP A 128 -26.38 6.36 39.95
C ASP A 128 -24.99 7.02 39.73
N ASP A 129 -24.47 6.98 38.48
CA ASP A 129 -23.15 7.43 38.08
C ASP A 129 -22.00 6.70 38.79
N THR A 130 -22.31 5.58 39.44
CA THR A 130 -21.25 4.73 39.99
C THR A 130 -20.43 4.11 38.86
N LEU A 131 -19.13 4.39 38.85
CA LEU A 131 -18.16 3.82 37.92
C LEU A 131 -17.50 2.56 38.49
N ILE A 132 -17.54 1.45 37.77
CA ILE A 132 -16.77 0.24 38.02
C ILE A 132 -15.84 0.11 36.81
N CYS A 133 -14.55 0.42 36.98
CA CYS A 133 -13.60 0.42 35.85
C CYS A 133 -12.43 -0.49 36.16
N MET A 134 -12.11 -1.37 35.21
CA MET A 134 -10.87 -2.13 35.17
C MET A 134 -9.98 -1.56 34.07
N GLY A 135 -8.77 -1.19 34.41
CA GLY A 135 -7.86 -0.42 33.55
C GLY A 135 -7.81 1.05 33.96
N ASN A 136 -7.53 1.95 33.04
CA ASN A 136 -7.40 3.38 33.32
C ASN A 136 -8.74 4.11 33.06
N THR A 137 -9.24 4.79 34.08
CA THR A 137 -10.50 5.56 34.03
C THR A 137 -10.43 6.73 33.06
N SER A 138 -9.25 7.36 32.90
CA SER A 138 -9.06 8.49 31.97
C SER A 138 -9.19 8.12 30.49
N ASP A 139 -9.19 6.83 30.16
CA ASP A 139 -9.38 6.39 28.77
C ASP A 139 -10.78 6.76 28.24
N LEU A 140 -11.76 6.95 29.11
CA LEU A 140 -13.11 7.37 28.78
C LEU A 140 -13.26 8.88 28.52
N ASP A 141 -12.33 9.72 29.01
CA ASP A 141 -12.42 11.18 28.90
C ASP A 141 -12.38 11.67 27.43
N ALA A 142 -11.88 10.84 26.53
CA ALA A 142 -11.85 11.15 25.10
C ALA A 142 -13.21 11.02 24.39
N PHE A 143 -14.24 10.49 25.07
CA PHE A 143 -15.53 10.15 24.48
C PHE A 143 -16.69 10.93 25.10
N PRO A 144 -17.71 11.30 24.31
CA PRO A 144 -18.92 11.98 24.79
C PRO A 144 -19.87 10.96 25.45
N LEU A 145 -19.64 10.63 26.71
CA LEU A 145 -20.33 9.53 27.42
C LEU A 145 -21.85 9.68 27.48
N GLU A 146 -22.39 10.92 27.61
CA GLU A 146 -23.83 11.16 27.61
C GLU A 146 -24.46 10.76 26.28
N GLU A 147 -23.87 11.19 25.15
CA GLU A 147 -24.34 10.82 23.82
C GLU A 147 -24.22 9.31 23.58
N LEU A 148 -23.13 8.70 24.05
CA LEU A 148 -22.94 7.25 23.92
C LEU A 148 -23.94 6.47 24.76
N ALA A 149 -24.33 6.95 25.93
CA ALA A 149 -25.35 6.33 26.77
C ALA A 149 -26.73 6.38 26.09
N GLU A 150 -27.12 7.51 25.50
CA GLU A 150 -28.36 7.63 24.73
C GLU A 150 -28.37 6.67 23.53
N ASN A 151 -27.27 6.62 22.80
CA ASN A 151 -27.11 5.72 21.66
C ASN A 151 -27.14 4.24 22.10
N ALA A 152 -26.52 3.88 23.23
CA ALA A 152 -26.55 2.53 23.78
C ALA A 152 -27.97 2.10 24.16
N ALA A 153 -28.72 3.00 24.80
CA ALA A 153 -30.13 2.74 25.14
C ALA A 153 -30.98 2.49 23.89
N ALA A 154 -30.78 3.28 22.83
CA ALA A 154 -31.46 3.11 21.55
C ALA A 154 -31.12 1.79 20.86
N CYS A 155 -29.90 1.28 21.02
CA CYS A 155 -29.42 0.02 20.44
C CYS A 155 -29.96 -1.23 21.13
N GLN A 156 -30.68 -1.11 22.25
CA GLN A 156 -31.34 -2.21 22.97
C GLN A 156 -30.41 -3.39 23.28
N GLY A 157 -29.22 -3.12 23.80
CA GLY A 157 -28.24 -4.13 24.18
C GLY A 157 -27.38 -4.66 23.02
N ARG A 158 -27.49 -4.12 21.80
CA ARG A 158 -26.49 -4.37 20.73
C ARG A 158 -25.21 -3.59 21.01
N ALA A 159 -24.09 -4.16 20.63
CA ALA A 159 -22.82 -3.46 20.64
C ALA A 159 -22.78 -2.43 19.53
N SER A 160 -22.18 -1.28 19.82
CA SER A 160 -21.89 -0.24 18.83
C SER A 160 -20.49 0.33 19.09
N TRP A 161 -19.92 0.97 18.10
CA TRP A 161 -18.59 1.53 18.16
C TRP A 161 -18.63 3.04 18.01
N SER A 162 -17.75 3.73 18.71
CA SER A 162 -17.55 5.16 18.53
C SER A 162 -16.08 5.51 18.41
N ALA A 163 -15.83 6.51 17.58
CA ALA A 163 -14.57 7.21 17.51
C ALA A 163 -14.47 8.26 18.63
N PRO A 164 -13.28 8.67 19.06
CA PRO A 164 -13.11 9.74 20.04
C PRO A 164 -13.59 11.09 19.47
N ALA A 165 -13.99 12.01 20.34
CA ALA A 165 -14.47 13.35 19.98
C ALA A 165 -13.36 14.23 19.33
N SER A 166 -12.11 13.98 19.66
CA SER A 166 -10.92 14.58 19.04
C SER A 166 -9.95 13.49 18.59
N PRO A 167 -9.08 13.76 17.60
CA PRO A 167 -8.12 12.77 17.13
C PRO A 167 -7.33 12.15 18.28
N GLY A 168 -7.30 10.82 18.33
CA GLY A 168 -6.70 10.05 19.42
C GLY A 168 -6.27 8.68 18.95
N ASN A 169 -5.81 7.87 19.91
CA ASN A 169 -5.24 6.55 19.66
C ASN A 169 -6.14 5.43 20.22
N THR A 170 -7.40 5.74 20.49
CA THR A 170 -8.34 4.80 21.08
C THR A 170 -9.69 4.85 20.40
N ILE A 171 -10.42 3.74 20.44
CA ILE A 171 -11.83 3.63 20.05
C ILE A 171 -12.59 2.96 21.19
N VAL A 172 -13.90 3.15 21.24
CA VAL A 172 -14.73 2.57 22.29
C VAL A 172 -15.86 1.75 21.70
N LEU A 173 -16.02 0.53 22.23
CA LEU A 173 -17.26 -0.23 22.11
C LEU A 173 -18.15 0.16 23.28
N TYR A 174 -19.41 0.43 22.98
CA TYR A 174 -20.41 0.71 24.00
C TYR A 174 -21.66 -0.17 23.83
N ARG A 175 -22.30 -0.47 24.97
CA ARG A 175 -23.45 -1.37 25.03
C ARG A 175 -24.29 -1.11 26.28
N ASP A 176 -25.62 -1.25 26.18
CA ASP A 176 -26.55 -1.25 27.30
C ASP A 176 -26.61 -2.66 27.91
N ILE A 177 -26.28 -2.81 29.19
CA ILE A 177 -26.46 -4.03 29.97
C ILE A 177 -27.85 -3.99 30.59
N ARG A 178 -28.68 -4.95 30.18
CA ARG A 178 -30.06 -5.10 30.66
C ARG A 178 -30.21 -6.34 31.53
N GLN A 179 -31.13 -6.27 32.47
CA GLN A 179 -31.44 -7.37 33.36
C GLN A 179 -32.02 -8.56 32.57
N LEU A 180 -31.31 -9.66 32.57
CA LEU A 180 -31.78 -10.91 31.93
C LEU A 180 -32.57 -11.77 32.91
N ARG A 181 -32.41 -11.53 34.21
CA ARG A 181 -33.14 -12.21 35.28
C ARG A 181 -34.59 -11.75 35.26
N HIS A 182 -35.50 -12.71 35.30
CA HIS A 182 -36.94 -12.44 35.24
C HIS A 182 -37.46 -11.81 33.94
N LEU A 183 -36.60 -11.63 32.91
CA LEU A 183 -36.95 -11.06 31.59
C LEU A 183 -37.56 -9.66 31.65
N THR A 184 -37.24 -8.87 32.69
CA THR A 184 -37.73 -7.49 32.82
C THR A 184 -37.07 -6.57 31.83
N LEU A 185 -35.84 -6.88 31.40
CA LEU A 185 -34.99 -6.07 30.48
C LEU A 185 -34.74 -4.65 30.98
N ASP A 186 -34.81 -4.45 32.29
CA ASP A 186 -34.50 -3.16 32.91
C ASP A 186 -33.01 -2.81 32.70
N HIS A 187 -32.71 -1.54 32.54
CA HIS A 187 -31.35 -1.04 32.44
C HIS A 187 -30.56 -1.28 33.71
N LEU A 188 -29.38 -1.91 33.65
CA LEU A 188 -28.51 -2.13 34.79
C LEU A 188 -27.25 -1.24 34.78
N ALA A 189 -26.60 -1.13 33.62
CA ALA A 189 -25.40 -0.33 33.45
C ALA A 189 -25.10 -0.12 31.96
N TYR A 190 -24.33 0.90 31.66
CA TYR A 190 -23.67 1.05 30.37
C TYR A 190 -22.28 0.43 30.42
N LEU A 191 -21.96 -0.45 29.48
CA LEU A 191 -20.66 -1.07 29.29
C LEU A 191 -19.88 -0.28 28.25
N TYR A 192 -18.64 0.08 28.58
CA TYR A 192 -17.67 0.69 27.69
C TYR A 192 -16.40 -0.14 27.68
N ILE A 193 -15.91 -0.51 26.49
CA ILE A 193 -14.64 -1.21 26.31
C ILE A 193 -13.77 -0.35 25.40
N VAL A 194 -12.69 0.19 25.97
CA VAL A 194 -11.73 1.03 25.23
C VAL A 194 -10.61 0.18 24.68
N ILE A 195 -10.32 0.36 23.41
CA ILE A 195 -9.29 -0.38 22.67
C ILE A 195 -8.14 0.53 22.27
N ASP A 196 -6.92 0.02 22.38
CA ASP A 196 -5.71 0.63 21.85
C ASP A 196 -5.66 0.48 20.32
N LEU A 197 -5.94 1.57 19.63
CA LEU A 197 -5.96 1.60 18.18
C LEU A 197 -4.55 1.64 17.58
N ASP A 198 -3.58 2.29 18.27
CA ASP A 198 -2.19 2.31 17.82
C ASP A 198 -1.60 0.90 17.76
N GLN A 199 -1.78 0.13 18.81
CA GLN A 199 -1.29 -1.25 18.87
C GLN A 199 -2.02 -2.10 17.82
N LEU A 200 -3.34 -1.99 17.73
CA LEU A 200 -4.15 -2.78 16.80
C LEU A 200 -3.77 -2.51 15.33
N ILE A 201 -3.60 -1.23 14.96
CA ILE A 201 -3.22 -0.84 13.59
C ILE A 201 -1.76 -1.20 13.30
N SER A 202 -0.86 -0.99 14.27
CA SER A 202 0.55 -1.34 14.14
C SER A 202 0.73 -2.83 13.87
N ASP A 203 0.09 -3.68 14.67
CA ASP A 203 0.15 -5.14 14.52
C ASP A 203 -0.49 -5.59 13.20
N ALA A 204 -1.62 -4.97 12.82
CA ALA A 204 -2.27 -5.27 11.55
C ALA A 204 -1.38 -4.94 10.35
N LEU A 205 -0.70 -3.80 10.37
CA LEU A 205 0.22 -3.37 9.31
C LEU A 205 1.48 -4.24 9.30
N GLU A 206 2.07 -4.54 10.46
CA GLU A 206 3.24 -5.41 10.56
C GLU A 206 2.95 -6.82 10.00
N ASN A 207 1.83 -7.41 10.38
CA ASN A 207 1.37 -8.70 9.85
C ASN A 207 1.08 -8.67 8.35
N ALA A 208 0.70 -7.52 7.81
CA ALA A 208 0.52 -7.32 6.37
C ALA A 208 1.85 -7.05 5.63
N GLY A 209 2.98 -7.00 6.35
CA GLY A 209 4.30 -6.72 5.79
C GLY A 209 4.61 -5.23 5.63
N TYR A 210 3.84 -4.35 6.26
CA TYR A 210 4.10 -2.91 6.29
C TYR A 210 4.69 -2.51 7.65
N SER A 211 5.65 -1.58 7.62
CA SER A 211 6.05 -0.85 8.82
C SER A 211 5.54 0.59 8.72
N LEU A 212 4.95 1.11 9.77
CA LEU A 212 4.71 2.54 9.91
C LEU A 212 6.09 3.22 9.95
N SER A 213 6.46 3.84 8.85
CA SER A 213 7.72 4.57 8.70
C SER A 213 7.42 6.05 8.47
N THR A 214 8.46 6.88 8.51
CA THR A 214 8.35 8.29 8.12
C THR A 214 7.83 8.50 6.70
N HIS A 215 7.75 7.42 5.89
CA HIS A 215 7.33 7.42 4.49
C HIS A 215 5.94 6.81 4.24
N SER A 216 5.30 6.29 5.30
CA SER A 216 3.96 5.71 5.22
C SER A 216 3.07 6.20 6.36
N ARG A 217 1.79 6.45 6.06
CA ARG A 217 0.81 6.96 7.02
C ARG A 217 -0.51 6.25 6.84
N PHE A 218 -1.14 5.91 7.95
CA PHE A 218 -2.48 5.32 7.99
C PHE A 218 -3.40 6.26 8.75
N ILE A 219 -4.49 6.70 8.12
CA ILE A 219 -5.41 7.70 8.69
C ILE A 219 -6.83 7.12 8.66
N LEU A 220 -7.56 7.27 9.76
CA LEU A 220 -8.96 6.85 9.88
C LEU A 220 -9.91 8.03 9.98
N PHE A 221 -11.08 7.86 9.36
CA PHE A 221 -12.14 8.85 9.30
C PHE A 221 -13.49 8.23 9.70
N ALA A 222 -14.21 8.96 10.56
CA ALA A 222 -15.64 8.73 10.80
C ALA A 222 -16.41 9.82 10.02
N GLY A 223 -17.05 9.43 8.91
CA GLY A 223 -17.58 10.40 7.95
C GLY A 223 -16.45 11.25 7.34
N ASN A 224 -16.45 12.55 7.60
CA ASN A 224 -15.42 13.49 7.14
C ASN A 224 -14.43 13.90 8.23
N ALA A 225 -14.60 13.43 9.46
CA ALA A 225 -13.75 13.78 10.59
C ALA A 225 -12.63 12.76 10.74
N GLN A 226 -11.37 13.23 10.74
CA GLN A 226 -10.24 12.40 11.12
C GLN A 226 -10.30 12.13 12.62
N PHE A 227 -10.12 10.87 13.02
CA PHE A 227 -10.02 10.49 14.44
C PHE A 227 -8.74 9.72 14.78
N TYR A 228 -7.99 9.26 13.79
CA TYR A 228 -6.69 8.58 13.96
C TYR A 228 -5.73 9.01 12.85
N PRO A 229 -4.45 9.19 13.11
CA PRO A 229 -3.78 9.24 14.42
C PRO A 229 -4.06 10.54 15.16
N GLN A 230 -3.51 10.67 16.39
CA GLN A 230 -3.66 11.87 17.22
C GLN A 230 -3.12 13.14 16.56
N GLU A 231 -2.09 13.02 15.70
CA GLU A 231 -1.58 14.12 14.90
C GLU A 231 -2.60 14.51 13.82
N THR A 232 -3.08 15.75 13.89
CA THR A 232 -4.04 16.27 12.92
C THR A 232 -3.30 16.69 11.64
N TYR A 233 -3.57 16.02 10.54
CA TYR A 233 -3.15 16.45 9.22
C TYR A 233 -4.22 17.39 8.64
N HIS A 234 -3.81 18.41 7.85
CA HIS A 234 -4.70 19.45 7.31
C HIS A 234 -5.99 18.88 6.71
N PRO A 235 -7.14 19.04 7.36
CA PRO A 235 -8.38 18.34 6.99
C PRO A 235 -8.92 18.73 5.63
N GLU A 236 -8.64 19.95 5.15
CA GLU A 236 -9.13 20.45 3.85
C GLU A 236 -8.54 19.71 2.66
N GLN A 237 -7.30 19.25 2.75
CA GLN A 237 -6.67 18.49 1.67
C GLN A 237 -7.22 17.06 1.55
N TYR A 238 -7.57 16.45 2.68
CA TYR A 238 -8.04 15.05 2.69
C TYR A 238 -9.54 14.92 2.40
N SER A 239 -10.37 15.88 2.75
CA SER A 239 -11.80 15.87 2.40
C SER A 239 -12.02 15.97 0.90
N SER A 240 -11.23 16.81 0.21
CA SER A 240 -11.25 16.88 -1.26
C SER A 240 -10.74 15.60 -1.90
N LEU A 241 -9.77 14.92 -1.29
CA LEU A 241 -9.22 13.64 -1.73
C LEU A 241 -10.25 12.51 -1.59
N LEU A 242 -10.91 12.40 -0.43
CA LEU A 242 -11.99 11.43 -0.21
C LEU A 242 -13.10 11.59 -1.24
N GLN A 243 -13.50 12.82 -1.56
CA GLN A 243 -14.51 13.07 -2.59
C GLN A 243 -14.03 12.70 -4.00
N SER A 244 -12.78 12.98 -4.33
CA SER A 244 -12.23 12.65 -5.65
C SER A 244 -12.06 11.13 -5.86
N LEU A 245 -11.73 10.37 -4.81
CA LEU A 245 -11.60 8.93 -4.84
C LEU A 245 -12.96 8.23 -4.88
N ASN A 246 -13.98 8.76 -4.21
CA ASN A 246 -15.35 8.23 -4.24
C ASN A 246 -16.02 8.31 -5.62
N HIS A 247 -15.52 9.16 -6.53
CA HIS A 247 -16.05 9.30 -7.89
C HIS A 247 -15.28 8.48 -8.93
N GLY A 248 -14.16 7.87 -8.54
CA GLY A 248 -13.34 7.02 -9.41
C GLY A 248 -13.66 5.53 -9.28
N SER A 249 -13.54 4.79 -10.37
CA SER A 249 -13.67 3.31 -10.39
C SER A 249 -12.46 2.59 -9.77
N SER A 250 -11.46 3.30 -9.30
CA SER A 250 -10.22 2.76 -8.73
C SER A 250 -10.06 3.20 -7.28
N HIS A 251 -9.86 2.23 -6.38
CA HIS A 251 -9.62 2.47 -4.95
C HIS A 251 -8.23 3.05 -4.65
N TYR A 252 -7.53 3.59 -5.63
CA TYR A 252 -6.21 4.18 -5.49
C TYR A 252 -5.98 5.38 -6.41
N SER A 253 -5.06 6.23 -6.00
CA SER A 253 -4.62 7.35 -6.79
C SER A 253 -3.15 7.67 -6.52
N ILE A 254 -2.46 8.23 -7.51
CA ILE A 254 -1.13 8.82 -7.33
C ILE A 254 -1.32 10.33 -7.33
N LEU A 255 -1.04 10.93 -6.20
CA LEU A 255 -1.28 12.35 -5.95
C LEU A 255 0.05 13.07 -5.68
N SER A 256 0.09 14.35 -5.98
CA SER A 256 1.23 15.20 -5.61
C SER A 256 0.89 15.94 -4.31
N ILE A 257 1.42 15.46 -3.20
CA ILE A 257 1.27 16.06 -1.87
C ILE A 257 2.62 16.68 -1.51
N ASP A 258 2.66 17.95 -1.12
CA ASP A 258 3.89 18.67 -0.76
C ASP A 258 5.00 18.56 -1.82
N LYS A 259 4.64 18.60 -3.12
CA LYS A 259 5.55 18.42 -4.26
C LYS A 259 6.18 17.03 -4.39
N ARG A 260 5.75 16.06 -3.57
CA ARG A 260 6.15 14.66 -3.68
C ARG A 260 5.01 13.83 -4.26
N LYS A 261 5.35 12.90 -5.11
CA LYS A 261 4.37 11.90 -5.57
C LYS A 261 4.10 10.94 -4.43
N THR A 262 2.83 10.81 -4.06
CA THR A 262 2.37 9.94 -2.99
C THR A 262 1.34 8.98 -3.54
N PHE A 263 1.49 7.73 -3.22
CA PHE A 263 0.54 6.68 -3.54
C PHE A 263 -0.50 6.64 -2.41
N VAL A 264 -1.77 6.75 -2.76
CA VAL A 264 -2.88 6.79 -1.81
C VAL A 264 -3.83 5.64 -2.11
N ILE A 265 -4.14 4.85 -1.10
CA ILE A 265 -5.14 3.78 -1.16
C ILE A 265 -6.25 4.12 -0.17
N GLN A 266 -7.49 3.99 -0.62
CA GLN A 266 -8.69 4.12 0.18
C GLN A 266 -9.33 2.76 0.41
N GLY A 267 -9.87 2.57 1.62
CA GLY A 267 -10.73 1.44 1.95
C GLY A 267 -11.68 1.82 3.08
N ASP A 268 -12.52 0.86 3.46
CA ASP A 268 -13.52 1.03 4.50
C ASP A 268 -13.51 -0.13 5.50
N PHE A 269 -14.09 0.12 6.66
CA PHE A 269 -14.41 -0.88 7.68
C PHE A 269 -15.93 -1.12 7.66
N PRO A 270 -16.39 -2.21 7.08
CA PRO A 270 -17.83 -2.43 6.84
C PRO A 270 -18.70 -2.42 8.11
N ARG A 271 -18.11 -2.77 9.27
CA ARG A 271 -18.83 -2.83 10.56
C ARG A 271 -19.20 -1.46 11.10
N THR A 272 -18.34 -0.48 10.91
CA THR A 272 -18.48 0.86 11.51
C THR A 272 -18.81 1.92 10.48
N GLY A 273 -18.61 1.63 9.20
CA GLY A 273 -18.70 2.62 8.13
C GLY A 273 -17.56 3.63 8.16
N TRP A 274 -16.50 3.37 8.92
CA TRP A 274 -15.30 4.20 8.93
C TRP A 274 -14.49 3.98 7.67
N ASN A 275 -13.85 5.03 7.19
CA ASN A 275 -12.95 4.97 6.04
C ASN A 275 -11.51 5.09 6.49
N TYR A 276 -10.61 4.45 5.74
CA TYR A 276 -9.18 4.67 5.93
C TYR A 276 -8.52 5.17 4.65
N LEU A 277 -7.47 5.96 4.83
CA LEU A 277 -6.52 6.35 3.79
C LEU A 277 -5.13 5.87 4.20
N TYR A 278 -4.49 5.13 3.31
CA TYR A 278 -3.10 4.74 3.44
C TYR A 278 -2.27 5.53 2.44
N PHE A 279 -1.27 6.23 2.95
CA PHE A 279 -0.34 7.04 2.17
C PHE A 279 1.02 6.39 2.19
N GLN A 280 1.66 6.31 1.02
CA GLN A 280 3.02 5.85 0.89
C GLN A 280 3.77 6.71 -0.12
N ASP A 281 4.97 7.18 0.25
CA ASP A 281 5.81 7.95 -0.66
C ASP A 281 6.16 7.12 -1.89
N TYR A 282 5.92 7.70 -3.08
CA TYR A 282 6.15 7.05 -4.36
C TYR A 282 7.65 6.81 -4.61
N ASP A 283 8.50 7.78 -4.24
CA ASP A 283 9.92 7.76 -4.58
C ASP A 283 10.70 6.56 -4.01
N PRO A 284 10.57 6.16 -2.73
CA PRO A 284 11.26 4.98 -2.22
C PRO A 284 10.80 3.68 -2.89
N LEU A 285 9.50 3.59 -3.20
CA LEU A 285 8.88 2.41 -3.80
C LEU A 285 9.33 2.21 -5.25
N PHE A 286 9.43 3.29 -6.01
CA PHE A 286 9.70 3.26 -7.45
C PHE A 286 11.15 3.63 -7.82
N SER A 287 11.94 4.21 -6.90
CA SER A 287 13.33 4.61 -7.17
C SER A 287 14.21 3.42 -7.56
N ALA A 288 14.02 2.28 -6.93
CA ALA A 288 14.74 1.06 -7.27
C ALA A 288 14.40 0.60 -8.70
N ILE A 289 13.13 0.59 -9.06
CA ILE A 289 12.66 0.22 -10.41
C ILE A 289 13.18 1.23 -11.43
N HIS A 290 13.06 2.52 -11.16
CA HIS A 290 13.51 3.58 -12.08
C HIS A 290 15.03 3.53 -12.29
N THR A 291 15.79 3.27 -11.24
CA THR A 291 17.26 3.11 -11.32
C THR A 291 17.62 1.89 -12.20
N VAL A 292 16.94 0.76 -12.02
CA VAL A 292 17.15 -0.43 -12.86
C VAL A 292 16.80 -0.14 -14.33
N LEU A 293 15.67 0.53 -14.58
CA LEU A 293 15.25 0.90 -15.94
C LEU A 293 16.27 1.81 -16.64
N ILE A 294 16.76 2.84 -15.95
CA ILE A 294 17.79 3.74 -16.51
C ILE A 294 19.07 2.94 -16.83
N ARG A 295 19.50 2.07 -15.94
CA ARG A 295 20.69 1.22 -16.17
C ARG A 295 20.50 0.28 -17.36
N MET A 296 19.30 -0.30 -17.52
CA MET A 296 18.98 -1.15 -18.68
C MET A 296 18.97 -0.37 -19.99
N ILE A 297 18.44 0.85 -20.01
CA ILE A 297 18.45 1.73 -21.18
C ILE A 297 19.92 2.11 -21.54
N LEU A 298 20.71 2.50 -20.57
CA LEU A 298 22.13 2.82 -20.79
C LEU A 298 22.91 1.61 -21.30
N PHE A 299 22.72 0.44 -20.71
CA PHE A 299 23.35 -0.80 -21.16
C PHE A 299 22.97 -1.14 -22.60
N SER A 300 21.70 -1.05 -22.93
CA SER A 300 21.18 -1.27 -24.28
C SER A 300 21.79 -0.29 -25.30
N ALA A 301 21.92 0.99 -24.94
CA ALA A 301 22.55 1.99 -25.80
C ALA A 301 24.03 1.67 -26.06
N VAL A 302 24.78 1.21 -25.04
CA VAL A 302 26.17 0.76 -25.19
C VAL A 302 26.28 -0.46 -26.12
N VAL A 303 25.42 -1.46 -25.94
CA VAL A 303 25.38 -2.65 -26.81
C VAL A 303 25.10 -2.26 -28.25
N VAL A 304 24.15 -1.35 -28.50
CA VAL A 304 23.83 -0.83 -29.83
C VAL A 304 25.03 -0.11 -30.44
N MET A 305 25.76 0.71 -29.69
CA MET A 305 26.98 1.40 -30.17
C MET A 305 28.07 0.40 -30.53
N ILE A 306 28.31 -0.62 -29.70
CA ILE A 306 29.30 -1.65 -29.96
C ILE A 306 28.93 -2.43 -31.23
N ALA A 307 27.65 -2.82 -31.39
CA ALA A 307 27.17 -3.53 -32.58
C ALA A 307 27.35 -2.68 -33.84
N LEU A 308 27.04 -1.38 -33.80
CA LEU A 308 27.27 -0.46 -34.93
C LEU A 308 28.75 -0.35 -35.26
N PHE A 309 29.62 -0.22 -34.27
CA PHE A 309 31.07 -0.15 -34.49
C PHE A 309 31.63 -1.41 -35.11
N LEU A 310 31.27 -2.58 -34.61
CA LEU A 310 31.65 -3.87 -35.17
C LEU A 310 31.13 -4.03 -36.63
N ALA A 311 29.90 -3.63 -36.88
CA ALA A 311 29.32 -3.66 -38.23
C ALA A 311 30.07 -2.75 -39.18
N LEU A 312 30.52 -1.57 -38.78
CA LEU A 312 31.36 -0.67 -39.56
C LEU A 312 32.72 -1.27 -39.88
N LEU A 313 33.35 -1.92 -38.89
CA LEU A 313 34.64 -2.60 -39.09
C LEU A 313 34.52 -3.75 -40.09
N LEU A 314 33.51 -4.60 -39.93
CA LEU A 314 33.24 -5.71 -40.85
C LEU A 314 32.95 -5.20 -42.26
N LEU A 315 32.14 -4.17 -42.37
CA LEU A 315 31.80 -3.58 -43.68
C LEU A 315 33.04 -2.98 -44.36
N ARG A 316 33.91 -2.28 -43.63
CA ARG A 316 35.20 -1.79 -44.16
C ARG A 316 36.07 -2.95 -44.65
N ARG A 317 36.17 -4.04 -43.89
CA ARG A 317 37.00 -5.20 -44.25
C ARG A 317 36.44 -5.90 -45.51
N ILE A 318 35.15 -6.11 -45.61
CA ILE A 318 34.51 -6.74 -46.78
C ILE A 318 34.71 -5.87 -48.03
N LEU A 319 34.50 -4.55 -47.90
CA LEU A 319 34.67 -3.65 -49.06
C LEU A 319 36.11 -3.59 -49.53
N HIS A 320 37.08 -3.59 -48.60
CA HIS A 320 38.50 -3.63 -48.97
C HIS A 320 38.87 -4.91 -49.75
N HIS A 321 38.31 -6.06 -49.36
CA HIS A 321 38.49 -7.30 -50.12
C HIS A 321 37.81 -7.28 -51.48
N LEU A 322 36.62 -6.66 -51.59
CA LEU A 322 35.92 -6.46 -52.84
C LEU A 322 36.67 -5.53 -53.81
N ASP A 323 37.22 -4.43 -53.30
CA ASP A 323 38.05 -3.50 -54.07
C ASP A 323 39.32 -4.18 -54.61
N LEU A 324 40.00 -5.05 -53.81
CA LEU A 324 41.12 -5.84 -54.23
C LEU A 324 40.77 -6.87 -55.32
N LEU A 325 39.58 -7.52 -55.20
CA LEU A 325 39.06 -8.47 -56.21
C LEU A 325 38.72 -7.76 -57.52
N VAL A 326 38.05 -6.62 -57.45
CA VAL A 326 37.72 -5.79 -58.60
C VAL A 326 38.99 -5.31 -59.32
N GLU A 327 39.99 -4.89 -58.55
CA GLU A 327 41.29 -4.47 -59.09
C GLU A 327 42.06 -5.66 -59.76
N LYS A 328 42.06 -6.88 -59.15
CA LYS A 328 42.59 -8.09 -59.74
C LYS A 328 41.88 -8.44 -61.08
N ILE A 329 40.52 -8.41 -61.09
CA ILE A 329 39.74 -8.68 -62.30
C ILE A 329 40.01 -7.65 -63.39
N ARG A 330 40.12 -6.36 -63.02
CA ARG A 330 40.41 -5.28 -63.98
C ARG A 330 41.79 -5.42 -64.58
N ARG A 331 42.84 -5.76 -63.78
CA ARG A 331 44.19 -6.04 -64.24
C ARG A 331 44.25 -7.27 -65.17
N PHE A 332 43.53 -8.33 -64.81
CA PHE A 332 43.43 -9.54 -65.67
C PHE A 332 42.78 -9.21 -67.01
N GLY A 333 41.73 -8.38 -67.04
CA GLY A 333 41.06 -7.93 -68.25
C GLY A 333 41.94 -7.03 -69.14
N GLN A 334 42.96 -6.38 -68.57
CA GLN A 334 43.95 -5.52 -69.28
C GLN A 334 45.24 -6.24 -69.65
N GLY A 335 45.34 -7.55 -69.33
CA GLY A 335 46.53 -8.32 -69.68
C GLY A 335 47.77 -8.03 -68.89
N LEU A 336 47.64 -7.35 -67.69
CA LEU A 336 48.74 -7.00 -66.81
C LEU A 336 49.00 -8.11 -65.80
N PRO A 337 50.28 -8.46 -65.50
CA PRO A 337 50.62 -9.59 -64.61
C PRO A 337 50.22 -9.26 -63.15
N ASP A 338 49.87 -10.32 -62.39
CA ASP A 338 49.49 -10.19 -60.95
C ASP A 338 50.70 -9.75 -60.14
N PRO A 339 50.61 -8.76 -59.23
CA PRO A 339 51.73 -8.32 -58.39
C PRO A 339 52.32 -9.41 -57.49
N GLU A 340 51.58 -10.48 -57.20
CA GLU A 340 52.09 -11.66 -56.48
C GLU A 340 53.00 -12.52 -57.35
N ASP A 341 52.77 -12.63 -58.66
CA ASP A 341 53.63 -13.35 -59.57
C ASP A 341 54.97 -12.62 -59.80
N THR A 342 54.97 -11.27 -59.77
CA THR A 342 56.23 -10.50 -59.92
C THR A 342 57.15 -10.62 -58.70
N ALA A 343 56.63 -10.82 -57.50
CA ALA A 343 57.43 -11.02 -56.26
C ALA A 343 58.09 -12.40 -56.26
N HIS A 344 57.54 -13.41 -56.89
CA HIS A 344 58.14 -14.73 -57.01
C HIS A 344 59.24 -14.78 -58.07
N TYR A 345 59.20 -13.98 -59.13
CA TYR A 345 60.22 -13.92 -60.19
C TYR A 345 61.50 -13.19 -59.70
N ASP A 346 61.36 -12.23 -58.78
CA ASP A 346 62.55 -11.47 -58.25
C ASP A 346 63.39 -12.29 -57.25
N TYR A 347 62.81 -13.37 -56.66
CA TYR A 347 63.58 -14.32 -55.80
C TYR A 347 64.37 -15.38 -56.58
N SER A 348 63.97 -15.68 -57.84
CA SER A 348 64.66 -16.66 -58.64
C SER A 348 65.83 -16.12 -59.43
N LEU A 349 66.06 -14.81 -59.41
CA LEU A 349 67.22 -14.18 -60.11
C LEU A 349 68.37 -13.74 -59.12
N ARG A 350 68.31 -14.14 -57.87
CA ARG A 350 69.32 -13.87 -56.84
C ARG A 350 69.96 -15.15 -56.22
N THR A 351 69.93 -16.27 -56.92
CA THR A 351 70.70 -17.47 -56.59
C THR A 351 71.75 -17.72 -57.60
#